data_7a38e59e91fcc0d9a73a151c8188cc0c
#
_entry.id   7a38e59e91fcc0d9a73a151c8188cc0c
#
_cell.length_a   1.000
_cell.length_b   1.000
_cell.length_c   1.000
_cell.angle_alpha   90.00
_cell.angle_beta   90.00
_cell.angle_gamma   90.00
#
_symmetry.space_group_name_H-M   'P 1'
#
loop_
_entity.id
_entity.type
_entity.pdbx_description
1 polymer ?
#
loop_
_entity_poly.entity_id
_entity_poly.type
_entity_poly.pdbx_seq_one_letter_code
_entity_poly.pdbx_strand_id
1 'polypeptide(L)'
;MTNEVMEQSRDEVEYGKLYHPQKDVKVIKKDGSLERFNVQKVIDAVGKSAYRALTKFTEDEKKHICQYVVNKVDELETDEIPIPIMHNIVESALEDVKPIVAKSYRDYRNYKQDFVKMMDDVYKKSQSIMYVGDKENANTDSALVSTKRSLIFNQFNKELYQKFFMTTEEIQACRDGYIYVHDMSARRDTMNCCLFDVENVLRGGFEMGNLWYNEPKTLDVAFDVIGDIVLSAASQQYGGFTVPSVEKILEPYAQKSYKKYKEKYLGLGLSEERAEEETIKDIKRDFEQGVQGWEYKFNSVSSSRGDYPFITMTFGTGTKRFEKMASIAMLTVRQKGQGKAECKKPVLFPKLVFLYDESLHGPGGELEDVFEAGIECSRHTMYPDWLSLTGKGYIASMYKQYGEIISPMGCRAFLSPWYVEGG
;
A
#
# COMPACT_ATOMS: atom_id res chain seq x y z
N MET A 1 24.44 -22.40 5.11
CA MET A 1 24.68 -23.83 5.26
C MET A 1 25.84 -24.20 4.36
N THR A 2 26.92 -24.47 4.99
CA THR A 2 28.28 -24.55 4.51
C THR A 2 28.53 -25.77 3.63
N ASN A 3 29.54 -25.66 2.76
CA ASN A 3 30.05 -26.67 1.80
C ASN A 3 30.50 -28.01 2.39
N GLU A 4 30.17 -28.33 3.63
CA GLU A 4 30.66 -29.54 4.32
C GLU A 4 29.78 -30.79 4.18
N VAL A 5 28.70 -30.76 3.39
CA VAL A 5 27.83 -31.93 3.16
C VAL A 5 28.12 -32.60 1.80
N MET A 6 29.10 -32.13 1.05
CA MET A 6 29.44 -32.71 -0.28
C MET A 6 30.70 -33.61 -0.30
N GLU A 7 31.26 -33.96 0.84
CA GLU A 7 32.42 -34.90 0.89
C GLU A 7 32.07 -36.22 1.57
N GLN A 8 31.10 -36.99 1.02
CA GLN A 8 30.97 -38.41 1.31
C GLN A 8 30.36 -39.17 0.12
N SER A 9 31.15 -39.61 -0.78
CA SER A 9 31.27 -40.98 -1.32
C SER A 9 32.04 -40.97 -2.65
N ARG A 10 33.29 -41.37 -2.60
CA ARG A 10 34.07 -41.82 -3.77
C ARG A 10 33.71 -43.28 -4.00
N ASP A 11 32.61 -43.52 -4.67
CA ASP A 11 32.19 -44.70 -5.46
C ASP A 11 30.80 -44.42 -6.04
N GLU A 12 30.62 -43.21 -6.65
CA GLU A 12 29.38 -42.95 -7.39
C GLU A 12 29.39 -43.75 -8.69
N VAL A 13 28.47 -44.69 -8.80
CA VAL A 13 28.17 -45.42 -10.03
C VAL A 13 27.86 -44.42 -11.13
N GLU A 14 28.70 -44.32 -12.14
CA GLU A 14 28.53 -43.41 -13.28
C GLU A 14 27.49 -43.99 -14.25
N TYR A 15 26.22 -43.81 -13.94
CA TYR A 15 25.07 -44.36 -14.67
C TYR A 15 25.11 -44.02 -16.16
N GLY A 16 25.65 -42.83 -16.56
CA GLY A 16 25.80 -42.42 -17.94
C GLY A 16 26.71 -43.32 -18.79
N LYS A 17 27.61 -44.07 -18.14
CA LYS A 17 28.45 -45.06 -18.83
C LYS A 17 27.80 -46.43 -18.95
N LEU A 18 26.93 -46.78 -18.01
CA LEU A 18 26.26 -48.08 -17.95
C LEU A 18 24.96 -48.13 -18.73
N TYR A 19 24.25 -47.02 -18.80
CA TYR A 19 22.93 -46.91 -19.43
C TYR A 19 22.96 -45.79 -20.48
N HIS A 20 22.90 -46.14 -21.75
CA HIS A 20 22.85 -45.22 -22.87
C HIS A 20 21.96 -45.77 -23.98
N PRO A 21 21.28 -44.88 -24.74
CA PRO A 21 20.48 -45.29 -25.90
C PRO A 21 21.32 -45.96 -26.97
N GLN A 22 20.69 -46.78 -27.79
CA GLN A 22 21.30 -47.40 -28.96
C GLN A 22 21.58 -46.38 -30.07
N LYS A 23 20.90 -45.22 -30.05
CA LYS A 23 21.01 -44.11 -31.00
C LYS A 23 21.80 -42.96 -30.40
N ASP A 24 22.37 -42.09 -31.24
CA ASP A 24 22.93 -40.81 -30.79
C ASP A 24 21.82 -39.77 -30.65
N VAL A 25 21.19 -39.72 -29.49
CA VAL A 25 20.02 -38.87 -29.21
C VAL A 25 20.45 -37.53 -28.61
N LYS A 26 19.82 -36.46 -29.08
CA LYS A 26 19.97 -35.09 -28.57
C LYS A 26 18.69 -34.61 -27.94
N VAL A 27 18.81 -33.82 -26.90
CA VAL A 27 17.68 -33.15 -26.22
C VAL A 27 17.66 -31.68 -26.66
N ILE A 28 16.52 -31.23 -27.16
CA ILE A 28 16.25 -29.82 -27.49
C ILE A 28 15.86 -29.11 -26.19
N LYS A 29 16.70 -28.19 -25.75
CA LYS A 29 16.43 -27.35 -24.56
C LYS A 29 15.41 -26.27 -24.83
N LYS A 30 14.97 -25.57 -23.76
CA LYS A 30 14.00 -24.47 -23.87
C LYS A 30 14.49 -23.28 -24.70
N ASP A 31 15.81 -23.06 -24.76
CA ASP A 31 16.48 -22.03 -25.55
C ASP A 31 16.74 -22.45 -27.00
N GLY A 32 16.29 -23.64 -27.40
CA GLY A 32 16.52 -24.22 -28.71
C GLY A 32 17.90 -24.89 -28.88
N SER A 33 18.77 -24.83 -27.89
CA SER A 33 20.08 -25.50 -27.96
C SER A 33 19.94 -27.01 -27.90
N LEU A 34 20.84 -27.71 -28.64
CA LEU A 34 20.89 -29.15 -28.67
C LEU A 34 21.97 -29.67 -27.68
N GLU A 35 21.60 -30.61 -26.87
CA GLU A 35 22.52 -31.28 -25.94
C GLU A 35 22.40 -32.80 -26.07
N ARG A 36 23.53 -33.48 -26.09
CA ARG A 36 23.54 -34.95 -26.12
C ARG A 36 22.85 -35.53 -24.88
N PHE A 37 21.97 -36.51 -25.09
CA PHE A 37 21.29 -37.19 -24.01
C PHE A 37 22.30 -37.87 -23.07
N ASN A 38 22.08 -37.72 -21.78
CA ASN A 38 22.87 -38.37 -20.73
C ASN A 38 21.97 -38.71 -19.55
N VAL A 39 21.80 -40.00 -19.27
CA VAL A 39 20.94 -40.51 -18.18
C VAL A 39 21.42 -40.07 -16.80
N GLN A 40 22.73 -39.77 -16.63
CA GLN A 40 23.25 -39.24 -15.37
C GLN A 40 22.54 -37.95 -14.96
N LYS A 41 22.24 -37.05 -15.91
CA LYS A 41 21.48 -35.84 -15.65
C LYS A 41 20.06 -36.11 -15.18
N VAL A 42 19.48 -37.22 -15.64
CA VAL A 42 18.16 -37.66 -15.15
C VAL A 42 18.27 -38.08 -13.69
N ILE A 43 19.24 -38.93 -13.35
CA ILE A 43 19.47 -39.38 -11.96
C ILE A 43 19.76 -38.23 -11.02
N ASP A 44 20.55 -37.25 -11.43
CA ASP A 44 20.82 -36.02 -10.65
C ASP A 44 19.56 -35.21 -10.42
N ALA A 45 18.71 -35.07 -11.44
CA ALA A 45 17.45 -34.30 -11.35
C ALA A 45 16.41 -35.00 -10.44
N VAL A 46 16.27 -36.34 -10.58
CA VAL A 46 15.33 -37.09 -9.75
C VAL A 46 15.83 -37.22 -8.31
N GLY A 47 17.15 -37.31 -8.09
CA GLY A 47 17.76 -37.25 -6.77
C GLY A 47 17.45 -35.98 -6.01
N LYS A 48 17.49 -34.81 -6.68
CA LYS A 48 17.06 -33.52 -6.11
C LYS A 48 15.58 -33.52 -5.76
N SER A 49 14.74 -34.20 -6.54
CA SER A 49 13.30 -34.29 -6.26
C SER A 49 13.01 -35.26 -5.11
N ALA A 50 13.76 -36.34 -4.99
CA ALA A 50 13.69 -37.24 -3.84
C ALA A 50 14.11 -36.54 -2.55
N TYR A 51 15.16 -35.73 -2.59
CA TYR A 51 15.58 -34.92 -1.43
C TYR A 51 14.48 -33.95 -0.97
N ARG A 52 13.81 -33.25 -1.91
CA ARG A 52 12.67 -32.40 -1.58
C ARG A 52 11.48 -33.16 -0.99
N ALA A 53 11.28 -34.42 -1.41
CA ALA A 53 10.25 -35.30 -0.87
C ALA A 53 10.72 -36.05 0.42
N LEU A 54 11.82 -35.64 1.02
CA LEU A 54 12.41 -36.21 2.22
C LEU A 54 12.60 -37.73 2.12
N THR A 55 13.00 -38.22 0.94
CA THR A 55 13.26 -39.64 0.66
C THR A 55 14.55 -39.81 -0.16
N LYS A 56 15.01 -41.05 -0.32
CA LYS A 56 16.15 -41.40 -1.16
C LYS A 56 15.80 -42.60 -2.03
N PHE A 57 16.45 -42.72 -3.18
CA PHE A 57 16.37 -43.92 -4.02
C PHE A 57 17.39 -44.97 -3.56
N THR A 58 17.01 -46.25 -3.61
CA THR A 58 17.90 -47.37 -3.56
C THR A 58 18.65 -47.49 -4.90
N GLU A 59 19.74 -48.24 -4.92
CA GLU A 59 20.49 -48.47 -6.16
C GLU A 59 19.67 -49.20 -7.22
N ASP A 60 18.82 -50.14 -6.81
CA ASP A 60 17.95 -50.86 -7.75
C ASP A 60 16.82 -49.98 -8.33
N GLU A 61 16.28 -49.07 -7.51
CA GLU A 61 15.32 -48.06 -8.01
C GLU A 61 15.98 -47.13 -9.04
N LYS A 62 17.22 -46.69 -8.81
CA LYS A 62 17.97 -45.88 -9.78
C LYS A 62 18.24 -46.62 -11.09
N LYS A 63 18.66 -47.90 -11.00
CA LYS A 63 18.85 -48.74 -12.18
C LYS A 63 17.55 -48.89 -12.97
N HIS A 64 16.42 -49.11 -12.28
CA HIS A 64 15.12 -49.24 -12.92
C HIS A 64 14.74 -47.95 -13.67
N ILE A 65 14.89 -46.76 -13.02
CA ILE A 65 14.67 -45.49 -13.65
C ILE A 65 15.53 -45.32 -14.91
N CYS A 66 16.84 -45.64 -14.82
CA CYS A 66 17.74 -45.53 -15.96
C CYS A 66 17.30 -46.41 -17.13
N GLN A 67 17.00 -47.68 -16.84
CA GLN A 67 16.57 -48.63 -17.86
C GLN A 67 15.25 -48.22 -18.52
N TYR A 68 14.25 -47.77 -17.70
CA TYR A 68 12.98 -47.30 -18.20
C TYR A 68 13.13 -46.10 -19.14
N VAL A 69 13.91 -45.09 -18.69
CA VAL A 69 14.13 -43.87 -19.47
C VAL A 69 14.88 -44.17 -20.78
N VAL A 70 15.93 -45.00 -20.74
CA VAL A 70 16.71 -45.36 -21.95
C VAL A 70 15.83 -46.13 -22.93
N ASN A 71 15.06 -47.14 -22.46
CA ASN A 71 14.14 -47.89 -23.30
C ASN A 71 13.13 -47.00 -23.99
N LYS A 72 12.53 -46.05 -23.23
CA LYS A 72 11.55 -45.10 -23.79
C LYS A 72 12.16 -44.15 -24.80
N VAL A 73 13.41 -43.71 -24.61
CA VAL A 73 14.17 -42.93 -25.57
C VAL A 73 14.44 -43.70 -26.84
N ASP A 74 14.81 -45.00 -26.77
CA ASP A 74 15.05 -45.84 -27.92
C ASP A 74 13.79 -46.19 -28.72
N GLU A 75 12.61 -46.22 -28.05
CA GLU A 75 11.29 -46.39 -28.69
C GLU A 75 10.87 -45.21 -29.55
N LEU A 76 11.41 -44.00 -29.32
CA LEU A 76 11.05 -42.81 -30.11
C LEU A 76 11.62 -42.90 -31.54
N GLU A 77 10.85 -42.51 -32.52
CA GLU A 77 11.26 -42.48 -33.94
C GLU A 77 12.22 -41.34 -34.29
N THR A 78 12.46 -40.38 -33.35
CA THR A 78 13.30 -39.22 -33.56
C THR A 78 14.58 -39.27 -32.73
N ASP A 79 15.66 -38.70 -33.29
CA ASP A 79 16.94 -38.55 -32.59
C ASP A 79 17.05 -37.18 -31.86
N GLU A 80 16.08 -36.30 -32.07
CA GLU A 80 15.98 -34.98 -31.37
C GLU A 80 14.72 -34.93 -30.54
N ILE A 81 14.87 -34.92 -29.20
CA ILE A 81 13.76 -35.04 -28.24
C ILE A 81 13.56 -33.69 -27.56
N PRO A 82 12.38 -33.03 -27.72
CA PRO A 82 12.03 -31.84 -26.97
C PRO A 82 12.04 -32.11 -25.45
N ILE A 83 12.57 -31.15 -24.66
CA ILE A 83 12.66 -31.29 -23.22
C ILE A 83 11.30 -31.58 -22.52
N PRO A 84 10.11 -31.10 -23.00
CA PRO A 84 8.85 -31.51 -22.42
C PRO A 84 8.55 -33.01 -22.55
N ILE A 85 8.95 -33.64 -23.67
CA ILE A 85 8.80 -35.10 -23.86
C ILE A 85 9.72 -35.85 -22.89
N MET A 86 10.99 -35.39 -22.75
CA MET A 86 11.89 -35.95 -21.74
C MET A 86 11.32 -35.87 -20.33
N HIS A 87 10.73 -34.76 -19.96
CA HIS A 87 10.08 -34.61 -18.65
C HIS A 87 8.96 -35.63 -18.42
N ASN A 88 8.14 -35.86 -19.44
CA ASN A 88 7.03 -36.82 -19.33
C ASN A 88 7.58 -38.28 -19.18
N ILE A 89 8.64 -38.65 -19.92
CA ILE A 89 9.29 -39.97 -19.78
C ILE A 89 9.86 -40.17 -18.36
N VAL A 90 10.57 -39.16 -17.83
CA VAL A 90 11.11 -39.18 -16.47
C VAL A 90 10.00 -39.25 -15.42
N GLU A 91 8.94 -38.47 -15.59
CA GLU A 91 7.78 -38.49 -14.69
C GLU A 91 7.11 -39.87 -14.64
N SER A 92 6.87 -40.48 -15.81
CA SER A 92 6.33 -41.84 -15.88
C SER A 92 7.23 -42.87 -15.19
N ALA A 93 8.55 -42.79 -15.36
CA ALA A 93 9.48 -43.64 -14.63
C ALA A 93 9.40 -43.47 -13.11
N LEU A 94 9.18 -42.24 -12.64
CA LEU A 94 9.02 -41.94 -11.22
C LEU A 94 7.68 -42.39 -10.64
N GLU A 95 6.60 -42.30 -11.40
CA GLU A 95 5.26 -42.78 -11.00
C GLU A 95 5.35 -44.32 -10.74
N ASP A 96 6.11 -45.06 -11.56
CA ASP A 96 6.27 -46.49 -11.44
C ASP A 96 7.09 -46.89 -10.20
N VAL A 97 8.12 -46.11 -9.88
CA VAL A 97 9.07 -46.45 -8.82
C VAL A 97 8.69 -45.83 -7.47
N LYS A 98 8.31 -44.52 -7.47
CA LYS A 98 8.09 -43.75 -6.25
C LYS A 98 7.17 -42.56 -6.50
N PRO A 99 5.84 -42.71 -6.45
CA PRO A 99 4.87 -41.68 -6.81
C PRO A 99 5.03 -40.35 -6.04
N ILE A 100 5.49 -40.39 -4.79
CA ILE A 100 5.73 -39.18 -4.00
C ILE A 100 6.85 -38.31 -4.61
N VAL A 101 7.85 -38.96 -5.23
CA VAL A 101 8.94 -38.26 -5.92
C VAL A 101 8.47 -37.76 -7.29
N ALA A 102 7.62 -38.51 -8.00
CA ALA A 102 6.98 -38.05 -9.23
C ALA A 102 6.20 -36.77 -9.01
N LYS A 103 5.40 -36.70 -7.95
CA LYS A 103 4.68 -35.50 -7.55
C LYS A 103 5.64 -34.34 -7.28
N SER A 104 6.69 -34.55 -6.47
CA SER A 104 7.70 -33.52 -6.18
C SER A 104 8.42 -33.01 -7.44
N TYR A 105 8.69 -33.90 -8.41
CA TYR A 105 9.32 -33.57 -9.69
C TYR A 105 8.37 -32.70 -10.56
N ARG A 106 7.11 -33.10 -10.66
CA ARG A 106 6.04 -32.38 -11.37
C ARG A 106 5.78 -31.00 -10.78
N ASP A 107 5.63 -30.92 -9.47
CA ASP A 107 5.35 -29.68 -8.75
C ASP A 107 6.48 -28.67 -8.95
N TYR A 108 7.76 -29.12 -8.89
CA TYR A 108 8.89 -28.23 -9.13
C TYR A 108 8.99 -27.76 -10.59
N ARG A 109 8.69 -28.65 -11.55
CA ARG A 109 8.63 -28.29 -12.98
C ARG A 109 7.56 -27.24 -13.25
N ASN A 110 6.36 -27.46 -12.72
CA ASN A 110 5.22 -26.54 -12.87
C ASN A 110 5.52 -25.20 -12.21
N TYR A 111 6.03 -25.21 -10.98
CA TYR A 111 6.48 -24.00 -10.30
C TYR A 111 7.45 -23.17 -11.16
N LYS A 112 8.43 -23.82 -11.77
CA LYS A 112 9.44 -23.16 -12.60
C LYS A 112 8.83 -22.56 -13.88
N GLN A 113 7.87 -23.25 -14.50
CA GLN A 113 7.15 -22.74 -15.67
C GLN A 113 6.25 -21.55 -15.30
N ASP A 114 5.50 -21.68 -14.21
CA ASP A 114 4.63 -20.62 -13.69
C ASP A 114 5.42 -19.38 -13.30
N PHE A 115 6.60 -19.58 -12.70
CA PHE A 115 7.49 -18.45 -12.35
C PHE A 115 7.99 -17.72 -13.60
N VAL A 116 8.43 -18.44 -14.64
CA VAL A 116 8.88 -17.83 -15.91
C VAL A 116 7.73 -17.06 -16.56
N LYS A 117 6.52 -17.64 -16.59
CA LYS A 117 5.34 -16.95 -17.12
C LYS A 117 5.00 -15.68 -16.32
N MET A 118 5.02 -15.78 -15.00
CA MET A 118 4.81 -14.63 -14.11
C MET A 118 5.81 -13.52 -14.40
N MET A 119 7.10 -13.84 -14.56
CA MET A 119 8.13 -12.85 -14.86
C MET A 119 7.97 -12.22 -16.25
N ASP A 120 7.51 -12.99 -17.24
CA ASP A 120 7.20 -12.48 -18.57
C ASP A 120 6.00 -11.51 -18.54
N ASP A 121 4.96 -11.82 -17.78
CA ASP A 121 3.82 -10.94 -17.57
C ASP A 121 4.22 -9.64 -16.84
N VAL A 122 5.07 -9.72 -15.81
CA VAL A 122 5.65 -8.55 -15.15
C VAL A 122 6.47 -7.72 -16.13
N TYR A 123 7.31 -8.35 -16.96
CA TYR A 123 8.11 -7.65 -17.95
C TYR A 123 7.24 -6.90 -18.98
N LYS A 124 6.25 -7.55 -19.55
CA LYS A 124 5.33 -6.94 -20.54
C LYS A 124 4.58 -5.75 -19.94
N LYS A 125 4.05 -5.89 -18.72
CA LYS A 125 3.35 -4.81 -18.03
C LYS A 125 4.32 -3.67 -17.68
N SER A 126 5.54 -3.99 -17.25
CA SER A 126 6.58 -2.99 -16.98
C SER A 126 6.93 -2.14 -18.21
N GLN A 127 7.00 -2.75 -19.38
CA GLN A 127 7.19 -2.00 -20.64
C GLN A 127 6.04 -1.01 -20.88
N SER A 128 4.80 -1.44 -20.69
CA SER A 128 3.64 -0.55 -20.81
C SER A 128 3.71 0.61 -19.82
N ILE A 129 4.02 0.35 -18.55
CA ILE A 129 4.15 1.38 -17.51
C ILE A 129 5.24 2.39 -17.84
N MET A 130 6.39 1.93 -18.33
CA MET A 130 7.51 2.81 -18.68
C MET A 130 7.18 3.79 -19.80
N TYR A 131 6.40 3.36 -20.81
CA TYR A 131 6.09 4.18 -21.97
C TYR A 131 4.80 4.97 -21.85
N VAL A 132 3.74 4.37 -21.31
CA VAL A 132 2.40 4.97 -21.23
C VAL A 132 2.10 5.55 -19.86
N GLY A 133 2.65 4.96 -18.80
CA GLY A 133 2.30 5.24 -17.41
C GLY A 133 1.00 4.52 -17.01
N ASP A 134 0.59 4.76 -15.77
CA ASP A 134 -0.67 4.26 -15.24
C ASP A 134 -1.32 5.34 -14.38
N LYS A 135 -2.63 5.46 -14.45
CA LYS A 135 -3.44 6.47 -13.73
C LYS A 135 -4.47 5.78 -12.84
N GLU A 136 -4.08 4.73 -12.16
CA GLU A 136 -5.02 3.99 -11.28
C GLU A 136 -5.57 4.86 -10.16
N ASN A 137 -4.79 5.81 -9.64
CA ASN A 137 -5.17 6.65 -8.51
C ASN A 137 -4.96 8.14 -8.77
N ALA A 138 -5.88 8.96 -8.23
CA ALA A 138 -5.82 10.42 -8.34
C ALA A 138 -4.60 11.07 -7.64
N ASN A 139 -3.99 10.36 -6.69
CA ASN A 139 -2.82 10.83 -5.94
C ASN A 139 -1.49 10.40 -6.57
N THR A 140 -1.47 9.87 -7.79
CA THR A 140 -0.26 9.47 -8.51
C THR A 140 -0.02 10.33 -9.74
N ASP A 141 1.23 10.71 -9.95
CA ASP A 141 1.68 11.36 -11.18
C ASP A 141 2.59 10.41 -11.97
N SER A 142 2.06 9.85 -13.04
CA SER A 142 2.78 8.87 -13.88
C SER A 142 3.99 9.46 -14.62
N ALA A 143 4.16 10.78 -14.66
CA ALA A 143 5.34 11.41 -15.22
C ALA A 143 6.57 11.26 -14.31
N LEU A 144 6.38 11.09 -12.99
CA LEU A 144 7.48 10.94 -12.04
C LEU A 144 8.18 9.58 -12.18
N VAL A 145 9.50 9.59 -12.12
CA VAL A 145 10.33 8.36 -12.15
C VAL A 145 10.02 7.46 -10.94
N SER A 146 9.80 8.04 -9.76
CA SER A 146 9.42 7.32 -8.55
C SER A 146 8.09 6.57 -8.72
N THR A 147 7.10 7.20 -9.33
CA THR A 147 5.79 6.58 -9.63
C THR A 147 5.96 5.38 -10.57
N LYS A 148 6.67 5.54 -11.68
CA LYS A 148 6.90 4.43 -12.62
C LYS A 148 7.58 3.24 -11.96
N ARG A 149 8.60 3.50 -11.14
CA ARG A 149 9.30 2.46 -10.37
C ARG A 149 8.36 1.73 -9.41
N SER A 150 7.52 2.47 -8.69
CA SER A 150 6.55 1.88 -7.77
C SER A 150 5.47 1.08 -8.49
N LEU A 151 4.97 1.54 -9.63
CA LEU A 151 3.99 0.80 -10.41
C LEU A 151 4.53 -0.54 -10.90
N ILE A 152 5.81 -0.59 -11.31
CA ILE A 152 6.48 -1.85 -11.68
C ILE A 152 6.59 -2.78 -10.46
N PHE A 153 6.99 -2.24 -9.30
CA PHE A 153 7.08 -3.02 -8.06
C PHE A 153 5.69 -3.51 -7.61
N ASN A 154 4.66 -2.68 -7.73
CA ASN A 154 3.28 -3.06 -7.43
C ASN A 154 2.79 -4.19 -8.34
N GLN A 155 3.13 -4.17 -9.63
CA GLN A 155 2.79 -5.27 -10.54
C GLN A 155 3.46 -6.58 -10.09
N PHE A 156 4.72 -6.54 -9.70
CA PHE A 156 5.41 -7.71 -9.16
C PHE A 156 4.75 -8.25 -7.88
N ASN A 157 4.42 -7.36 -6.93
CA ASN A 157 3.72 -7.74 -5.70
C ASN A 157 2.34 -8.34 -5.96
N LYS A 158 1.60 -7.82 -6.94
CA LYS A 158 0.31 -8.35 -7.35
C LYS A 158 0.41 -9.80 -7.83
N GLU A 159 1.41 -10.09 -8.69
CA GLU A 159 1.65 -11.45 -9.16
C GLU A 159 2.05 -12.39 -8.01
N LEU A 160 2.90 -11.91 -7.08
CA LEU A 160 3.25 -12.69 -5.89
C LEU A 160 2.04 -12.96 -5.00
N TYR A 161 1.18 -11.96 -4.79
CA TYR A 161 -0.04 -12.12 -3.99
C TYR A 161 -0.97 -13.17 -4.58
N GLN A 162 -1.24 -13.08 -5.89
CA GLN A 162 -2.05 -14.08 -6.59
C GLN A 162 -1.45 -15.49 -6.47
N LYS A 163 -0.14 -15.62 -6.61
CA LYS A 163 0.54 -16.93 -6.58
C LYS A 163 0.54 -17.59 -5.20
N PHE A 164 0.68 -16.82 -4.13
CA PHE A 164 0.90 -17.39 -2.79
C PHE A 164 -0.29 -17.28 -1.84
N PHE A 165 -1.25 -16.41 -2.13
CA PHE A 165 -2.35 -16.11 -1.20
C PHE A 165 -3.75 -16.26 -1.80
N MET A 166 -3.85 -16.60 -3.09
CA MET A 166 -5.14 -16.83 -3.77
C MET A 166 -5.24 -18.22 -4.34
N THR A 167 -6.42 -18.79 -4.28
CA THR A 167 -6.75 -20.07 -4.94
C THR A 167 -6.93 -19.87 -6.46
N THR A 168 -6.89 -20.97 -7.21
CA THR A 168 -7.14 -20.93 -8.66
C THR A 168 -8.53 -20.39 -8.98
N GLU A 169 -9.53 -20.75 -8.17
CA GLU A 169 -10.92 -20.32 -8.30
C GLU A 169 -11.07 -18.81 -8.07
N GLU A 170 -10.41 -18.26 -7.04
CA GLU A 170 -10.40 -16.83 -6.76
C GLU A 170 -9.71 -16.03 -7.87
N ILE A 171 -8.58 -16.52 -8.37
CA ILE A 171 -7.87 -15.90 -9.51
C ILE A 171 -8.78 -15.91 -10.74
N GLN A 172 -9.46 -17.03 -11.02
CA GLN A 172 -10.37 -17.13 -12.16
C GLN A 172 -11.57 -16.19 -11.99
N ALA A 173 -12.16 -16.13 -10.78
CA ALA A 173 -13.27 -15.22 -10.49
C ALA A 173 -12.87 -13.73 -10.66
N CYS A 174 -11.61 -13.37 -10.32
CA CYS A 174 -11.09 -12.04 -10.60
C CYS A 174 -10.95 -11.76 -12.11
N ARG A 175 -10.47 -12.75 -12.88
CA ARG A 175 -10.33 -12.63 -14.35
C ARG A 175 -11.67 -12.50 -15.06
N ASP A 176 -12.65 -13.25 -14.59
CA ASP A 176 -14.02 -13.25 -15.13
C ASP A 176 -14.83 -12.04 -14.67
N GLY A 177 -14.29 -11.22 -13.74
CA GLY A 177 -14.94 -10.01 -13.25
C GLY A 177 -16.02 -10.23 -12.17
N TYR A 178 -16.09 -11.42 -11.58
CA TYR A 178 -17.03 -11.70 -10.48
C TYR A 178 -16.60 -11.05 -9.16
N ILE A 179 -15.28 -10.97 -8.93
CA ILE A 179 -14.72 -10.29 -7.76
C ILE A 179 -13.60 -9.36 -8.17
N TYR A 180 -13.44 -8.28 -7.41
CA TYR A 180 -12.32 -7.35 -7.51
C TYR A 180 -11.61 -7.23 -6.16
N VAL A 181 -10.32 -7.53 -6.14
CA VAL A 181 -9.48 -7.38 -4.94
C VAL A 181 -8.78 -6.04 -5.01
N HIS A 182 -9.30 -5.09 -4.24
CA HIS A 182 -8.76 -3.74 -4.14
C HIS A 182 -7.35 -3.74 -3.52
N ASP A 183 -6.45 -2.93 -4.04
CA ASP A 183 -5.07 -2.74 -3.55
C ASP A 183 -4.29 -4.06 -3.38
N MET A 184 -4.47 -4.99 -4.32
CA MET A 184 -3.90 -6.34 -4.25
C MET A 184 -2.37 -6.32 -4.05
N SER A 185 -1.67 -5.36 -4.64
CA SER A 185 -0.21 -5.21 -4.53
C SER A 185 0.27 -4.86 -3.12
N ALA A 186 -0.61 -4.29 -2.28
CA ALA A 186 -0.28 -3.79 -0.95
C ALA A 186 -0.77 -4.70 0.19
N ARG A 187 -1.54 -5.75 -0.12
CA ARG A 187 -2.22 -6.56 0.91
C ARG A 187 -1.30 -7.45 1.74
N ARG A 188 -0.11 -7.72 1.24
CA ARG A 188 0.81 -8.66 1.90
C ARG A 188 1.55 -8.06 3.09
N ASP A 189 2.05 -6.85 2.96
CA ASP A 189 3.07 -6.30 3.84
C ASP A 189 2.91 -4.80 4.14
N THR A 190 1.79 -4.20 3.73
CA THR A 190 1.56 -2.77 3.88
C THR A 190 0.23 -2.52 4.58
N MET A 191 0.22 -1.59 5.54
CA MET A 191 -1.02 -1.05 6.10
C MET A 191 -1.76 -0.28 5.01
N ASN A 192 -3.05 -0.55 4.82
CA ASN A 192 -3.80 0.11 3.77
C ASN A 192 -4.26 1.51 4.20
N CYS A 193 -5.14 1.61 5.19
CA CYS A 193 -5.67 2.88 5.69
C CYS A 193 -5.55 2.96 7.22
N CYS A 194 -5.50 4.16 7.78
CA CYS A 194 -5.51 4.36 9.22
C CYS A 194 -6.26 5.62 9.67
N LEU A 195 -6.72 5.59 10.92
CA LEU A 195 -6.99 6.77 11.74
C LEU A 195 -5.73 7.06 12.53
N PHE A 196 -5.26 8.28 12.53
CA PHE A 196 -3.99 8.63 13.16
C PHE A 196 -4.20 9.68 14.25
N ASP A 197 -3.82 9.33 15.47
CA ASP A 197 -3.92 10.18 16.63
C ASP A 197 -2.76 11.17 16.69
N VAL A 198 -2.89 12.24 15.93
CA VAL A 198 -1.89 13.32 15.88
C VAL A 198 -1.77 14.03 17.23
N GLU A 199 -2.87 14.16 17.99
CA GLU A 199 -2.86 14.85 19.27
C GLU A 199 -1.91 14.17 20.27
N ASN A 200 -2.01 12.84 20.41
CA ASN A 200 -1.13 12.10 21.30
C ASN A 200 0.33 12.11 20.84
N VAL A 201 0.56 12.12 19.51
CA VAL A 201 1.94 12.21 18.97
C VAL A 201 2.57 13.56 19.29
N LEU A 202 1.84 14.66 19.17
CA LEU A 202 2.37 16.01 19.43
C LEU A 202 2.64 16.27 20.91
N ARG A 203 1.84 15.67 21.78
CA ARG A 203 1.88 15.93 23.21
C ARG A 203 3.22 15.49 23.84
N GLY A 204 3.98 16.46 24.37
CA GLY A 204 5.28 16.21 24.99
C GLY A 204 6.44 16.00 24.02
N GLY A 205 6.19 15.99 22.72
CA GLY A 205 7.19 15.73 21.68
C GLY A 205 7.32 14.25 21.32
N PHE A 206 8.03 13.94 20.24
CA PHE A 206 8.17 12.58 19.70
C PHE A 206 9.44 12.43 18.86
N GLU A 207 9.85 11.19 18.63
CA GLU A 207 10.96 10.87 17.72
C GLU A 207 10.40 10.50 16.32
N MET A 208 10.98 11.09 15.28
CA MET A 208 10.69 10.74 13.89
C MET A 208 11.99 10.72 13.07
N GLY A 209 12.25 9.58 12.45
CA GLY A 209 13.55 9.34 11.81
C GLY A 209 14.67 9.30 12.85
N ASN A 210 15.64 10.22 12.73
CA ASN A 210 16.77 10.32 13.66
C ASN A 210 16.72 11.63 14.47
N LEU A 211 15.54 12.22 14.63
CA LEU A 211 15.40 13.53 15.24
C LEU A 211 14.24 13.54 16.23
N TRP A 212 14.49 14.18 17.40
CA TRP A 212 13.46 14.49 18.36
C TRP A 212 12.72 15.77 17.97
N TYR A 213 11.42 15.70 17.79
CA TYR A 213 10.53 16.84 17.60
C TYR A 213 9.96 17.28 18.94
N ASN A 214 10.24 18.51 19.34
CA ASN A 214 9.61 19.08 20.52
C ASN A 214 8.16 19.45 20.24
N GLU A 215 7.30 19.39 21.25
CA GLU A 215 5.93 19.87 21.15
C GLU A 215 5.89 21.32 20.64
N PRO A 216 5.05 21.63 19.63
CA PRO A 216 4.92 22.98 19.09
C PRO A 216 4.54 24.02 20.14
N LYS A 217 5.15 25.20 20.05
CA LYS A 217 4.86 26.34 20.96
C LYS A 217 4.00 27.41 20.32
N THR A 218 3.76 27.32 19.02
CA THR A 218 2.98 28.28 18.23
C THR A 218 2.16 27.56 17.16
N LEU A 219 1.15 28.22 16.63
CA LEU A 219 0.22 27.66 15.65
C LEU A 219 0.92 27.36 14.31
N ASP A 220 1.78 28.24 13.84
CA ASP A 220 2.56 28.09 12.61
C ASP A 220 3.47 26.86 12.67
N VAL A 221 4.19 26.66 13.78
CA VAL A 221 5.03 25.48 14.00
C VAL A 221 4.17 24.20 14.10
N ALA A 222 2.97 24.29 14.70
CA ALA A 222 2.05 23.14 14.75
C ALA A 222 1.61 22.69 13.35
N PHE A 223 1.28 23.65 12.47
CA PHE A 223 0.99 23.34 11.06
C PHE A 223 2.15 22.64 10.36
N ASP A 224 3.38 23.13 10.55
CA ASP A 224 4.55 22.52 9.91
C ASP A 224 4.81 21.11 10.43
N VAL A 225 4.84 20.91 11.74
CA VAL A 225 5.10 19.61 12.37
C VAL A 225 4.02 18.59 12.00
N ILE A 226 2.73 18.97 12.03
CA ILE A 226 1.64 18.09 11.57
C ILE A 226 1.82 17.73 10.09
N GLY A 227 2.23 18.69 9.26
CA GLY A 227 2.53 18.44 7.87
C GLY A 227 3.64 17.39 7.67
N ASP A 228 4.71 17.46 8.45
CA ASP A 228 5.82 16.52 8.42
C ASP A 228 5.41 15.12 8.90
N ILE A 229 4.62 15.05 9.98
CA ILE A 229 4.04 13.78 10.48
C ILE A 229 3.20 13.13 9.38
N VAL A 230 2.32 13.88 8.76
CA VAL A 230 1.43 13.38 7.69
C VAL A 230 2.24 12.85 6.52
N LEU A 231 3.25 13.58 6.04
CA LEU A 231 4.10 13.15 4.93
C LEU A 231 4.88 11.87 5.28
N SER A 232 5.45 11.82 6.49
CA SER A 232 6.20 10.67 6.95
C SER A 232 5.31 9.44 7.12
N ALA A 233 4.22 9.56 7.87
CA ALA A 233 3.30 8.45 8.14
C ALA A 233 2.60 7.95 6.87
N ALA A 234 2.13 8.85 5.99
CA ALA A 234 1.51 8.48 4.72
C ALA A 234 2.47 7.73 3.80
N SER A 235 3.78 7.98 3.91
CA SER A 235 4.79 7.24 3.13
C SER A 235 4.95 5.77 3.55
N GLN A 236 4.52 5.41 4.75
CA GLN A 236 4.61 4.06 5.32
C GLN A 236 3.38 3.19 5.02
N GLN A 237 2.35 3.75 4.43
CA GLN A 237 1.11 3.04 4.13
C GLN A 237 0.69 3.24 2.67
N TYR A 238 -0.20 2.39 2.21
CA TYR A 238 -0.63 2.38 0.80
C TYR A 238 -1.85 3.27 0.56
N GLY A 239 -2.80 3.28 1.48
CA GLY A 239 -4.10 3.94 1.32
C GLY A 239 -4.24 5.23 2.12
N GLY A 240 -5.47 5.51 2.54
CA GLY A 240 -5.84 6.77 3.18
C GLY A 240 -5.34 6.92 4.61
N PHE A 241 -5.01 8.14 4.95
CA PHE A 241 -4.56 8.58 6.26
C PHE A 241 -5.55 9.64 6.78
N THR A 242 -6.19 9.41 7.91
CA THR A 242 -7.17 10.36 8.45
C THR A 242 -6.71 10.96 9.75
N VAL A 243 -6.73 12.28 9.82
CA VAL A 243 -6.59 13.07 11.06
C VAL A 243 -7.98 13.49 11.51
N PRO A 244 -8.51 12.93 12.60
CA PRO A 244 -9.82 13.27 13.11
C PRO A 244 -9.82 14.60 13.86
N SER A 245 -10.91 15.38 13.73
CA SER A 245 -11.19 16.60 14.50
C SER A 245 -10.02 17.58 14.57
N VAL A 246 -9.47 17.89 13.40
CA VAL A 246 -8.21 18.67 13.28
C VAL A 246 -8.31 20.07 13.93
N GLU A 247 -9.48 20.68 13.95
CA GLU A 247 -9.72 21.97 14.60
C GLU A 247 -9.45 21.92 16.11
N LYS A 248 -9.74 20.78 16.76
CA LYS A 248 -9.49 20.56 18.19
C LYS A 248 -8.02 20.36 18.47
N ILE A 249 -7.30 19.68 17.55
CA ILE A 249 -5.85 19.49 17.63
C ILE A 249 -5.09 20.81 17.54
N LEU A 250 -5.54 21.74 16.69
CA LEU A 250 -4.92 23.06 16.48
C LEU A 250 -5.21 24.06 17.61
N GLU A 251 -6.30 23.90 18.32
CA GLU A 251 -6.79 24.85 19.33
C GLU A 251 -5.75 25.20 20.41
N PRO A 252 -5.07 24.24 21.08
CA PRO A 252 -4.08 24.55 22.10
C PRO A 252 -2.90 25.40 21.58
N TYR A 253 -2.52 25.20 20.33
CA TYR A 253 -1.42 25.94 19.69
C TYR A 253 -1.85 27.34 19.26
N ALA A 254 -3.10 27.50 18.85
CA ALA A 254 -3.70 28.79 18.61
C ALA A 254 -3.79 29.62 19.89
N GLN A 255 -4.13 29.02 21.04
CA GLN A 255 -4.10 29.66 22.35
C GLN A 255 -2.69 30.13 22.74
N LYS A 256 -1.66 29.31 22.49
CA LYS A 256 -0.25 29.69 22.75
C LYS A 256 0.14 30.89 21.88
N SER A 257 -0.17 30.87 20.57
CA SER A 257 0.09 32.00 19.65
C SER A 257 -0.69 33.25 20.04
N TYR A 258 -1.96 33.11 20.41
CA TYR A 258 -2.79 34.22 20.88
C TYR A 258 -2.15 34.95 22.07
N LYS A 259 -1.74 34.22 23.11
CA LYS A 259 -1.07 34.79 24.27
C LYS A 259 0.19 35.56 23.86
N LYS A 260 1.03 34.96 23.03
CA LYS A 260 2.27 35.56 22.53
C LYS A 260 2.01 36.86 21.76
N TYR A 261 1.02 36.89 20.86
CA TYR A 261 0.73 38.08 20.09
C TYR A 261 0.09 39.17 20.94
N LYS A 262 -0.82 38.82 21.86
CA LYS A 262 -1.45 39.78 22.76
C LYS A 262 -0.43 40.46 23.68
N GLU A 263 0.49 39.68 24.28
CA GLU A 263 1.60 40.20 25.08
C GLU A 263 2.51 41.13 24.28
N LYS A 264 2.82 40.80 23.03
CA LYS A 264 3.60 41.60 22.11
C LYS A 264 2.91 42.95 21.85
N TYR A 265 1.62 42.99 21.53
CA TYR A 265 0.91 44.21 21.21
C TYR A 265 0.70 45.12 22.43
N LEU A 266 0.42 44.53 23.58
CA LEU A 266 0.39 45.28 24.84
C LEU A 266 1.75 45.84 25.19
N GLY A 267 2.84 45.10 25.00
CA GLY A 267 4.21 45.55 25.20
C GLY A 267 4.61 46.69 24.24
N LEU A 268 3.97 46.83 23.09
CA LEU A 268 4.14 47.95 22.17
C LEU A 268 3.28 49.17 22.53
N GLY A 269 2.53 49.10 23.63
CA GLY A 269 1.70 50.21 24.13
C GLY A 269 0.32 50.35 23.48
N LEU A 270 -0.19 49.34 22.80
CA LEU A 270 -1.58 49.34 22.29
C LEU A 270 -2.58 49.19 23.47
N SER A 271 -3.78 49.80 23.31
CA SER A 271 -4.87 49.51 24.24
C SER A 271 -5.31 48.04 24.16
N GLU A 272 -5.92 47.51 25.21
CA GLU A 272 -6.46 46.15 25.25
C GLU A 272 -7.30 45.80 24.02
N GLU A 273 -8.22 46.69 23.63
CA GLU A 273 -9.09 46.50 22.48
C GLU A 273 -8.31 46.41 21.17
N ARG A 274 -7.36 47.32 20.95
CA ARG A 274 -6.53 47.30 19.74
C ARG A 274 -5.57 46.10 19.71
N ALA A 275 -5.01 45.74 20.87
CA ALA A 275 -4.19 44.55 21.00
C ALA A 275 -4.97 43.26 20.69
N GLU A 276 -6.23 43.18 21.13
CA GLU A 276 -7.14 42.10 20.82
C GLU A 276 -7.42 42.01 19.31
N GLU A 277 -7.82 43.12 18.68
CA GLU A 277 -8.09 43.20 17.24
C GLU A 277 -6.90 42.74 16.39
N GLU A 278 -5.70 43.27 16.65
CA GLU A 278 -4.52 42.91 15.89
C GLU A 278 -4.08 41.44 16.15
N THR A 279 -4.20 40.97 17.39
CA THR A 279 -3.97 39.58 17.73
C THR A 279 -4.87 38.63 16.95
N ILE A 280 -6.17 38.93 16.88
CA ILE A 280 -7.12 38.09 16.14
C ILE A 280 -6.84 38.10 14.63
N LYS A 281 -6.43 39.23 14.07
CA LYS A 281 -6.01 39.31 12.66
C LYS A 281 -4.81 38.40 12.39
N ASP A 282 -3.81 38.42 13.30
CA ASP A 282 -2.64 37.58 13.17
C ASP A 282 -3.00 36.08 13.27
N ILE A 283 -3.81 35.68 14.24
CA ILE A 283 -4.28 34.29 14.38
C ILE A 283 -5.05 33.83 13.16
N LYS A 284 -5.95 34.66 12.64
CA LYS A 284 -6.68 34.36 11.41
C LYS A 284 -5.75 34.14 10.22
N ARG A 285 -4.77 35.01 10.07
CA ARG A 285 -3.74 34.90 9.02
C ARG A 285 -2.94 33.61 9.20
N ASP A 286 -2.54 33.26 10.42
CA ASP A 286 -1.78 32.04 10.69
C ASP A 286 -2.59 30.77 10.33
N PHE A 287 -3.87 30.73 10.64
CA PHE A 287 -4.76 29.65 10.17
C PHE A 287 -4.84 29.58 8.65
N GLU A 288 -5.10 30.73 7.98
CA GLU A 288 -5.21 30.76 6.51
C GLU A 288 -3.89 30.32 5.84
N GLN A 289 -2.73 30.79 6.33
CA GLN A 289 -1.42 30.43 5.78
C GLN A 289 -1.04 29.00 6.11
N GLY A 290 -1.37 28.51 7.30
CA GLY A 290 -1.11 27.12 7.68
C GLY A 290 -1.91 26.13 6.81
N VAL A 291 -3.22 26.39 6.60
CA VAL A 291 -4.05 25.56 5.72
C VAL A 291 -3.55 25.63 4.27
N GLN A 292 -3.18 26.83 3.78
CA GLN A 292 -2.59 26.97 2.44
C GLN A 292 -1.29 26.18 2.33
N GLY A 293 -0.44 26.20 3.35
CA GLY A 293 0.79 25.42 3.42
C GLY A 293 0.52 23.92 3.33
N TRP A 294 -0.51 23.42 4.02
CA TRP A 294 -0.94 22.01 3.88
C TRP A 294 -1.44 21.68 2.48
N GLU A 295 -2.24 22.56 1.87
CA GLU A 295 -2.71 22.35 0.50
C GLU A 295 -1.53 22.27 -0.49
N TYR A 296 -0.50 23.10 -0.32
CA TYR A 296 0.72 22.98 -1.13
C TYR A 296 1.46 21.65 -0.84
N LYS A 297 1.74 21.40 0.44
CA LYS A 297 2.54 20.26 0.88
C LYS A 297 1.91 18.94 0.41
N PHE A 298 0.61 18.75 0.58
CA PHE A 298 -0.08 17.48 0.27
C PHE A 298 -0.42 17.27 -1.21
N ASN A 299 -0.31 18.31 -2.05
CA ASN A 299 -0.54 18.19 -3.49
C ASN A 299 0.74 18.34 -4.33
N SER A 300 1.90 18.59 -3.72
CA SER A 300 3.15 18.80 -4.45
C SER A 300 4.32 17.98 -3.94
N VAL A 301 4.29 17.52 -2.68
CA VAL A 301 5.36 16.71 -2.10
C VAL A 301 4.97 15.24 -2.17
N SER A 302 5.55 14.53 -3.11
CA SER A 302 5.32 13.09 -3.27
C SER A 302 6.20 12.27 -2.34
N SER A 303 5.72 11.07 -1.97
CA SER A 303 6.51 10.06 -1.29
C SER A 303 7.62 9.50 -2.21
N SER A 304 8.51 8.68 -1.65
CA SER A 304 9.51 7.93 -2.44
C SER A 304 8.88 6.96 -3.45
N ARG A 305 7.60 6.64 -3.29
CA ARG A 305 6.80 5.84 -4.23
C ARG A 305 6.20 6.66 -5.37
N GLY A 306 6.28 8.01 -5.30
CA GLY A 306 5.73 8.91 -6.30
C GLY A 306 4.25 9.23 -6.14
N ASP A 307 3.64 8.82 -5.03
CA ASP A 307 2.29 9.19 -4.67
C ASP A 307 2.27 10.39 -3.71
N TYR A 308 1.26 11.22 -3.83
CA TYR A 308 0.94 12.26 -2.85
C TYR A 308 0.18 11.63 -1.68
N PRO A 309 0.29 12.18 -0.44
CA PRO A 309 -0.42 11.63 0.70
C PRO A 309 -1.93 11.68 0.49
N PHE A 310 -2.58 10.52 0.59
CA PHE A 310 -4.05 10.41 0.53
C PHE A 310 -4.64 10.76 1.89
N ILE A 311 -4.50 12.03 2.26
CA ILE A 311 -4.88 12.56 3.57
C ILE A 311 -6.33 13.01 3.59
N THR A 312 -7.04 12.63 4.66
CA THR A 312 -8.38 13.11 5.02
C THR A 312 -8.31 13.84 6.35
N MET A 313 -8.99 14.94 6.47
CA MET A 313 -9.14 15.70 7.71
C MET A 313 -10.61 15.86 8.02
N THR A 314 -11.05 15.46 9.21
CA THR A 314 -12.41 15.73 9.69
C THR A 314 -12.42 16.93 10.62
N PHE A 315 -13.48 17.68 10.61
CA PHE A 315 -13.67 18.90 11.41
C PHE A 315 -15.16 19.31 11.44
N GLY A 316 -15.49 20.32 12.19
CA GLY A 316 -16.80 20.97 12.16
C GLY A 316 -17.56 20.95 13.46
N THR A 317 -17.15 20.19 14.49
CA THR A 317 -17.85 20.10 15.79
C THR A 317 -17.21 20.94 16.91
N GLY A 318 -16.13 21.61 16.61
CA GLY A 318 -15.42 22.45 17.57
C GLY A 318 -16.15 23.77 17.83
N THR A 319 -16.56 24.02 19.10
CA THR A 319 -17.35 25.21 19.49
C THR A 319 -16.49 26.34 20.04
N LYS A 320 -15.25 26.08 20.45
CA LYS A 320 -14.37 27.12 20.93
C LYS A 320 -13.98 28.09 19.82
N ARG A 321 -13.66 29.33 20.20
CA ARG A 321 -13.32 30.41 19.27
C ARG A 321 -12.31 30.01 18.19
N PHE A 322 -11.21 29.38 18.58
CA PHE A 322 -10.15 29.02 17.62
C PHE A 322 -10.47 27.74 16.87
N GLU A 323 -11.27 26.83 17.42
CA GLU A 323 -11.81 25.66 16.69
C GLU A 323 -12.72 26.13 15.53
N LYS A 324 -13.61 27.08 15.79
CA LYS A 324 -14.45 27.70 14.74
C LYS A 324 -13.59 28.39 13.66
N MET A 325 -12.58 29.16 14.09
CA MET A 325 -11.69 29.87 13.16
C MET A 325 -10.89 28.86 12.30
N ALA A 326 -10.42 27.74 12.84
CA ALA A 326 -9.75 26.69 12.11
C ALA A 326 -10.68 26.08 11.04
N SER A 327 -11.90 25.72 11.42
CA SER A 327 -12.91 25.16 10.52
C SER A 327 -13.23 26.11 9.37
N ILE A 328 -13.46 27.39 9.67
CA ILE A 328 -13.73 28.42 8.67
C ILE A 328 -12.51 28.62 7.75
N ALA A 329 -11.28 28.61 8.29
CA ALA A 329 -10.07 28.76 7.49
C ALA A 329 -9.90 27.60 6.49
N MET A 330 -10.15 26.36 6.92
CA MET A 330 -10.09 25.19 6.03
C MET A 330 -11.07 25.31 4.85
N LEU A 331 -12.28 25.78 5.11
CA LEU A 331 -13.31 25.96 4.09
C LEU A 331 -13.00 27.13 3.15
N THR A 332 -12.61 28.27 3.70
CA THR A 332 -12.37 29.49 2.90
C THR A 332 -11.09 29.40 2.07
N VAL A 333 -10.03 28.77 2.56
CA VAL A 333 -8.80 28.55 1.78
C VAL A 333 -9.07 27.57 0.64
N ARG A 334 -9.80 26.47 0.89
CA ARG A 334 -10.21 25.54 -0.14
C ARG A 334 -11.04 26.21 -1.22
N GLN A 335 -12.01 27.04 -0.83
CA GLN A 335 -12.86 27.78 -1.76
C GLN A 335 -12.05 28.74 -2.63
N LYS A 336 -11.07 29.45 -2.06
CA LYS A 336 -10.18 30.35 -2.81
C LYS A 336 -9.34 29.62 -3.86
N GLY A 337 -9.04 28.33 -3.64
CA GLY A 337 -8.21 27.51 -4.51
C GLY A 337 -6.73 27.94 -4.54
N GLN A 338 -5.92 27.13 -5.22
CA GLN A 338 -4.47 27.35 -5.37
C GLN A 338 -4.07 27.54 -6.84
N GLY A 339 -2.95 28.20 -7.06
CA GLY A 339 -2.43 28.47 -8.41
C GLY A 339 -2.14 29.93 -8.68
N LYS A 340 -1.93 30.28 -9.94
CA LYS A 340 -1.72 31.66 -10.38
C LYS A 340 -2.98 32.51 -10.16
N ALA A 341 -2.80 33.78 -9.85
CA ALA A 341 -3.89 34.70 -9.51
C ALA A 341 -5.07 34.68 -10.51
N GLU A 342 -4.77 34.49 -11.79
CA GLU A 342 -5.74 34.49 -12.90
C GLU A 342 -6.35 33.09 -13.15
N CYS A 343 -5.83 32.03 -12.53
CA CYS A 343 -6.28 30.66 -12.75
C CYS A 343 -6.10 29.81 -11.49
N LYS A 344 -6.85 30.17 -10.44
CA LYS A 344 -6.90 29.35 -9.22
C LYS A 344 -7.84 28.17 -9.41
N LYS A 345 -7.44 27.02 -8.88
CA LYS A 345 -8.23 25.78 -8.94
C LYS A 345 -8.30 25.15 -7.54
N PRO A 346 -9.41 24.49 -7.21
CA PRO A 346 -9.48 23.67 -6.01
C PRO A 346 -8.45 22.55 -6.10
N VAL A 347 -7.85 22.21 -4.96
CA VAL A 347 -6.91 21.08 -4.82
C VAL A 347 -7.64 19.86 -4.26
N LEU A 348 -7.04 18.67 -4.42
CA LEU A 348 -7.64 17.42 -3.92
C LEU A 348 -7.40 17.23 -2.43
N PHE A 349 -6.17 17.44 -1.97
CA PHE A 349 -5.75 17.12 -0.62
C PHE A 349 -5.47 18.37 0.23
N PRO A 350 -5.76 18.25 1.54
CA PRO A 350 -6.44 17.15 2.21
C PRO A 350 -7.89 17.00 1.73
N LYS A 351 -8.41 15.76 1.73
CA LYS A 351 -9.86 15.57 1.65
C LYS A 351 -10.50 16.14 2.90
N LEU A 352 -11.48 17.00 2.72
CA LEU A 352 -12.19 17.66 3.81
C LEU A 352 -13.50 16.91 4.10
N VAL A 353 -13.71 16.48 5.34
CA VAL A 353 -14.94 15.85 5.79
C VAL A 353 -15.56 16.70 6.90
N PHE A 354 -16.70 17.28 6.61
CA PHE A 354 -17.45 18.10 7.57
C PHE A 354 -18.36 17.20 8.42
N LEU A 355 -18.20 17.28 9.72
CA LEU A 355 -18.99 16.54 10.71
C LEU A 355 -20.24 17.37 11.04
N TYR A 356 -21.37 17.00 10.47
CA TYR A 356 -22.62 17.74 10.64
C TYR A 356 -23.44 17.18 11.81
N ASP A 357 -23.73 18.05 12.78
CA ASP A 357 -24.68 17.81 13.86
C ASP A 357 -25.79 18.88 13.80
N GLU A 358 -27.05 18.48 13.63
CA GLU A 358 -28.19 19.38 13.48
C GLU A 358 -28.35 20.32 14.68
N SER A 359 -28.02 19.87 15.88
CA SER A 359 -28.12 20.70 17.09
C SER A 359 -27.10 21.83 17.15
N LEU A 360 -25.94 21.65 16.50
CA LEU A 360 -24.86 22.63 16.44
C LEU A 360 -24.97 23.55 15.18
N HIS A 361 -25.37 22.97 14.06
CA HIS A 361 -25.28 23.58 12.73
C HIS A 361 -26.64 24.00 12.16
N GLY A 362 -27.73 23.57 12.80
CA GLY A 362 -29.09 23.98 12.39
C GLY A 362 -29.36 25.45 12.68
N PRO A 363 -30.55 25.98 12.23
CA PRO A 363 -30.91 27.37 12.43
C PRO A 363 -30.84 27.78 13.91
N GLY A 364 -30.07 28.83 14.21
CA GLY A 364 -29.80 29.30 15.57
C GLY A 364 -28.80 28.46 16.38
N GLY A 365 -28.17 27.47 15.76
CA GLY A 365 -27.11 26.67 16.37
C GLY A 365 -25.80 27.44 16.54
N GLU A 366 -24.99 27.04 17.49
CA GLU A 366 -23.72 27.72 17.82
C GLU A 366 -22.70 27.73 16.68
N LEU A 367 -22.81 26.79 15.73
CA LEU A 367 -21.93 26.61 14.57
C LEU A 367 -22.65 26.84 13.24
N GLU A 368 -23.76 27.58 13.22
CA GLU A 368 -24.50 27.93 12.00
C GLU A 368 -23.58 28.63 10.99
N ASP A 369 -22.75 29.57 11.46
CA ASP A 369 -21.77 30.31 10.63
C ASP A 369 -20.73 29.39 9.98
N VAL A 370 -20.30 28.32 10.67
CA VAL A 370 -19.39 27.31 10.14
C VAL A 370 -20.07 26.44 9.08
N PHE A 371 -21.35 26.12 9.29
CA PHE A 371 -22.17 25.39 8.32
C PHE A 371 -22.38 26.20 7.05
N GLU A 372 -22.73 27.49 7.18
CA GLU A 372 -22.88 28.38 6.03
C GLU A 372 -21.59 28.49 5.21
N ALA A 373 -20.43 28.59 5.87
CA ALA A 373 -19.14 28.58 5.20
C ALA A 373 -18.89 27.23 4.48
N GLY A 374 -19.34 26.11 5.05
CA GLY A 374 -19.30 24.81 4.44
C GLY A 374 -20.14 24.68 3.18
N ILE A 375 -21.36 25.15 3.22
CA ILE A 375 -22.27 25.21 2.05
C ILE A 375 -21.68 26.10 0.95
N GLU A 376 -21.14 27.26 1.30
CA GLU A 376 -20.53 28.16 0.33
C GLU A 376 -19.27 27.51 -0.32
N CYS A 377 -18.46 26.81 0.46
CA CYS A 377 -17.33 26.02 -0.06
C CYS A 377 -17.81 24.92 -1.01
N SER A 378 -18.86 24.16 -0.65
CA SER A 378 -19.42 23.09 -1.49
C SER A 378 -19.91 23.62 -2.83
N ARG A 379 -20.53 24.79 -2.83
CA ARG A 379 -21.04 25.46 -4.03
C ARG A 379 -19.94 25.75 -5.06
N HIS A 380 -18.70 25.99 -4.60
CA HIS A 380 -17.56 26.34 -5.47
C HIS A 380 -16.63 25.17 -5.80
N THR A 381 -16.52 24.19 -4.91
CA THR A 381 -15.41 23.21 -4.98
C THR A 381 -15.85 21.75 -4.91
N MET A 382 -17.12 21.45 -4.65
CA MET A 382 -17.63 20.13 -4.30
C MET A 382 -17.06 19.54 -2.98
N TYR A 383 -16.34 20.33 -2.18
CA TYR A 383 -15.89 20.00 -0.82
C TYR A 383 -16.60 20.93 0.19
N PRO A 384 -16.71 20.49 1.44
CA PRO A 384 -16.31 19.21 2.04
C PRO A 384 -17.26 18.05 1.69
N ASP A 385 -16.80 16.81 1.89
CA ASP A 385 -17.68 15.66 2.05
C ASP A 385 -18.47 15.84 3.35
N TRP A 386 -19.76 15.55 3.34
CA TRP A 386 -20.65 15.73 4.50
C TRP A 386 -20.88 14.41 5.23
N LEU A 387 -20.54 14.37 6.53
CA LEU A 387 -20.83 13.25 7.41
C LEU A 387 -21.84 13.65 8.47
N SER A 388 -23.06 13.14 8.34
CA SER A 388 -24.12 13.43 9.30
C SER A 388 -23.95 12.61 10.58
N LEU A 389 -23.87 13.32 11.71
CA LEU A 389 -23.88 12.76 13.07
C LEU A 389 -25.31 12.66 13.63
N THR A 390 -26.30 13.16 12.90
CA THR A 390 -27.72 13.15 13.25
C THR A 390 -28.54 12.38 12.23
N GLY A 391 -29.75 11.93 12.61
CA GLY A 391 -30.63 11.17 11.75
C GLY A 391 -30.64 9.67 12.02
N LYS A 392 -30.87 8.85 10.98
CA LYS A 392 -31.06 7.39 11.11
C LYS A 392 -29.91 6.52 10.57
N GLY A 393 -28.81 7.15 10.18
CA GLY A 393 -27.65 6.44 9.64
C GLY A 393 -26.85 5.69 10.70
N TYR A 394 -25.96 4.78 10.26
CA TYR A 394 -25.06 4.02 11.14
C TYR A 394 -24.22 4.94 12.03
N ILE A 395 -23.57 5.94 11.44
CA ILE A 395 -22.70 6.87 12.17
C ILE A 395 -23.49 7.68 13.20
N ALA A 396 -24.69 8.18 12.84
CA ALA A 396 -25.58 8.88 13.78
C ALA A 396 -26.00 7.97 14.94
N SER A 397 -26.26 6.70 14.69
CA SER A 397 -26.59 5.72 15.73
C SER A 397 -25.41 5.48 16.67
N MET A 398 -24.19 5.36 16.14
CA MET A 398 -22.97 5.20 16.93
C MET A 398 -22.66 6.44 17.77
N TYR A 399 -22.77 7.62 17.16
CA TYR A 399 -22.60 8.89 17.88
C TYR A 399 -23.60 9.05 19.04
N LYS A 400 -24.86 8.70 18.80
CA LYS A 400 -25.90 8.71 19.84
C LYS A 400 -25.62 7.70 20.97
N GLN A 401 -25.11 6.54 20.62
CA GLN A 401 -24.86 5.45 21.57
C GLN A 401 -23.64 5.69 22.44
N TYR A 402 -22.55 6.17 21.85
CA TYR A 402 -21.24 6.26 22.52
C TYR A 402 -20.81 7.69 22.85
N GLY A 403 -21.47 8.71 22.32
CA GLY A 403 -21.09 10.12 22.50
C GLY A 403 -19.80 10.52 21.76
N GLU A 404 -19.22 9.62 20.97
CA GLU A 404 -17.97 9.85 20.27
C GLU A 404 -18.15 9.78 18.77
N ILE A 405 -17.35 10.58 18.04
CA ILE A 405 -17.40 10.67 16.60
C ILE A 405 -16.51 9.58 16.00
N ILE A 406 -17.11 8.75 15.14
CA ILE A 406 -16.39 7.81 14.32
C ILE A 406 -16.04 8.49 12.99
N SER A 407 -14.79 8.91 12.86
CA SER A 407 -14.27 9.46 11.62
C SER A 407 -14.08 8.39 10.56
N PRO A 408 -14.24 8.72 9.26
CA PRO A 408 -13.92 7.77 8.21
C PRO A 408 -12.41 7.49 8.19
N MET A 409 -12.06 6.21 8.13
CA MET A 409 -10.68 5.77 7.90
C MET A 409 -10.39 5.83 6.41
N GLY A 410 -9.50 6.73 6.00
CA GLY A 410 -9.27 7.03 4.59
C GLY A 410 -10.47 7.75 3.97
N CYS A 411 -11.22 7.09 3.10
CA CYS A 411 -12.33 7.73 2.40
C CYS A 411 -13.71 7.31 2.88
N ARG A 412 -13.98 6.03 3.16
CA ARG A 412 -15.34 5.51 3.44
C ARG A 412 -15.39 4.32 4.39
N ALA A 413 -14.29 3.85 4.91
CA ALA A 413 -14.27 2.79 5.90
C ALA A 413 -14.49 3.38 7.29
N PHE A 414 -15.28 2.70 8.12
CA PHE A 414 -15.53 3.08 9.51
C PHE A 414 -15.21 1.90 10.41
N LEU A 415 -14.46 2.16 11.48
CA LEU A 415 -14.21 1.16 12.51
C LEU A 415 -15.40 1.12 13.46
N SER A 416 -15.90 -0.07 13.76
CA SER A 416 -16.89 -0.23 14.83
C SER A 416 -16.19 -0.05 16.16
N PRO A 417 -16.76 0.73 17.10
CA PRO A 417 -16.24 0.81 18.45
C PRO A 417 -16.22 -0.57 19.09
N TRP A 418 -15.10 -0.91 19.70
CA TRP A 418 -14.95 -2.15 20.43
C TRP A 418 -14.71 -1.82 21.89
N TYR A 419 -15.72 -2.05 22.72
CA TYR A 419 -15.58 -1.91 24.17
C TYR A 419 -15.32 -3.28 24.78
N VAL A 420 -14.18 -3.40 25.46
CA VAL A 420 -13.91 -4.51 26.38
C VAL A 420 -14.11 -3.96 27.78
N GLU A 421 -14.95 -4.62 28.57
CA GLU A 421 -15.18 -4.23 29.96
C GLU A 421 -13.82 -4.23 30.72
N GLY A 422 -13.38 -3.05 31.21
CA GLY A 422 -12.10 -2.85 31.89
C GLY A 422 -10.92 -2.44 30.99
N GLY A 423 -11.15 -2.10 29.70
CA GLY A 423 -10.12 -1.63 28.75
C GLY A 423 -10.09 -0.11 28.64
#